data_c1a1e185e436b82f576a18d0e1bb68d1
#
_entry.id   c1a1e185e436b82f576a18d0e1bb68d1
#
_cell.length_a   1.000
_cell.length_b   1.000
_cell.length_c   1.000
_cell.angle_alpha   90.00
_cell.angle_beta   90.00
_cell.angle_gamma   90.00
#
_symmetry.space_group_name_H-M   'P 1'
#
loop_
_entity.id
_entity.type
_entity.pdbx_description
1 polymer ?
#
loop_
_entity_poly.entity_id
_entity_poly.type
_entity_poly.pdbx_seq_one_letter_code
_entity_poly.pdbx_strand_id
1 'polypeptide(L)'
;VWMLTAFLLDAFAIVSQSLIGYFAGAGRNDLARRVARVCLEWSVGTGVAAGALMLLGTPWLLAALPESARPLAGGAWLIAALSQPFNAVSFGTDGVHWGTGDYRFLRNAMLLSTGTASALLFALDAGGRSSLESVWIVTTLWIVLRGGAGVLRIWPGIGRAPLRN
;
A
#
# COMPACT_ATOMS: atom_id res chain seq x y z
N VAL A 1 -3.78 15.25 1.43
CA VAL A 1 -4.60 14.24 2.08
C VAL A 1 -3.98 12.86 1.92
N TRP A 2 -3.73 12.35 0.70
CA TRP A 2 -3.17 11.01 0.46
C TRP A 2 -1.85 10.76 1.21
N MET A 3 -0.93 11.73 1.27
CA MET A 3 0.28 11.59 2.09
C MET A 3 -0.01 11.46 3.59
N LEU A 4 -1.01 12.14 4.10
CA LEU A 4 -1.41 12.03 5.51
C LEU A 4 -1.92 10.62 5.82
N THR A 5 -2.72 10.04 4.93
CA THR A 5 -3.17 8.64 5.09
C THR A 5 -1.99 7.66 4.98
N ALA A 6 -1.01 7.92 4.11
CA ALA A 6 0.19 7.11 4.01
C ALA A 6 1.01 7.12 5.31
N PHE A 7 1.23 8.27 5.94
CA PHE A 7 1.91 8.35 7.25
C PHE A 7 1.15 7.62 8.36
N LEU A 8 -0.19 7.68 8.33
CA LEU A 8 -1.01 6.94 9.29
C LEU A 8 -0.84 5.43 9.12
N LEU A 9 -0.80 4.94 7.88
CA LEU A 9 -0.58 3.53 7.57
C LEU A 9 0.85 3.08 7.86
N ASP A 10 1.83 3.96 7.69
CA ASP A 10 3.23 3.69 8.00
C ASP A 10 3.46 3.44 9.50
N ALA A 11 2.66 4.02 10.37
CA ALA A 11 2.71 3.73 11.80
C ALA A 11 2.50 2.23 12.10
N PHE A 12 1.58 1.57 11.37
CA PHE A 12 1.38 0.12 11.51
C PHE A 12 2.57 -0.68 10.96
N ALA A 13 3.20 -0.22 9.88
CA ALA A 13 4.41 -0.82 9.34
C ALA A 13 5.56 -0.77 10.36
N ILE A 14 5.77 0.37 11.01
CA ILE A 14 6.81 0.57 12.03
C ILE A 14 6.57 -0.34 13.24
N VAL A 15 5.33 -0.40 13.76
CA VAL A 15 4.98 -1.28 14.88
C VAL A 15 5.18 -2.74 14.50
N SER A 16 4.70 -3.13 13.32
CA SER A 16 4.86 -4.49 12.77
C SER A 16 6.34 -4.86 12.67
N GLN A 17 7.14 -4.01 12.06
CA GLN A 17 8.59 -4.19 11.91
C GLN A 17 9.27 -4.43 13.25
N SER A 18 8.99 -3.58 14.25
CA SER A 18 9.64 -3.63 15.56
C SER A 18 9.29 -4.92 16.34
N LEU A 19 7.99 -5.24 16.42
CA LEU A 19 7.52 -6.41 17.18
C LEU A 19 7.88 -7.72 16.48
N ILE A 20 7.78 -7.78 15.17
CA ILE A 20 8.15 -8.98 14.41
C ILE A 20 9.65 -9.22 14.50
N GLY A 21 10.47 -8.17 14.36
CA GLY A 21 11.91 -8.28 14.52
C GLY A 21 12.29 -8.80 15.90
N TYR A 22 11.66 -8.31 16.96
CA TYR A 22 11.86 -8.77 18.32
C TYR A 22 11.50 -10.25 18.49
N PHE A 23 10.29 -10.68 18.10
CA PHE A 23 9.85 -12.06 18.28
C PHE A 23 10.58 -13.04 17.37
N ALA A 24 10.83 -12.68 16.12
CA ALA A 24 11.59 -13.52 15.19
C ALA A 24 13.06 -13.67 15.65
N GLY A 25 13.69 -12.61 16.15
CA GLY A 25 15.02 -12.67 16.73
C GLY A 25 15.11 -13.52 18.00
N ALA A 26 14.03 -13.63 18.76
CA ALA A 26 13.91 -14.52 19.92
C ALA A 26 13.51 -15.97 19.55
N GLY A 27 13.40 -16.32 18.24
CA GLY A 27 12.99 -17.63 17.76
C GLY A 27 11.49 -17.94 17.92
N ARG A 28 10.67 -16.94 18.26
CA ARG A 28 9.24 -17.07 18.52
C ARG A 28 8.42 -16.71 17.28
N ASN A 29 8.56 -17.51 16.22
CA ASN A 29 7.89 -17.28 14.94
C ASN A 29 6.36 -17.33 15.04
N ASP A 30 5.80 -18.09 15.99
CA ASP A 30 4.38 -18.16 16.31
C ASP A 30 3.81 -16.78 16.68
N LEU A 31 4.51 -16.05 17.56
CA LEU A 31 4.13 -14.70 17.97
C LEU A 31 4.37 -13.68 16.85
N ALA A 32 5.48 -13.79 16.12
CA ALA A 32 5.75 -12.92 14.98
C ALA A 32 4.61 -13.02 13.94
N ARG A 33 4.11 -14.22 13.65
CA ARG A 33 2.95 -14.43 12.76
C ARG A 33 1.67 -13.81 13.31
N ARG A 34 1.42 -13.96 14.61
CA ARG A 34 0.25 -13.36 15.25
C ARG A 34 0.31 -11.84 15.15
N VAL A 35 1.46 -11.24 15.43
CA VAL A 35 1.68 -9.79 15.27
C VAL A 35 1.44 -9.37 13.83
N ALA A 36 2.02 -10.09 12.84
CA ALA A 36 1.84 -9.78 11.43
C ALA A 36 0.35 -9.73 11.04
N ARG A 37 -0.44 -10.73 11.50
CA ARG A 37 -1.88 -10.78 11.24
C ARG A 37 -2.62 -9.61 11.87
N VAL A 38 -2.43 -9.38 13.17
CA VAL A 38 -3.13 -8.33 13.91
C VAL A 38 -2.79 -6.95 13.35
N CYS A 39 -1.50 -6.68 13.08
CA CYS A 39 -1.09 -5.40 12.49
C CYS A 39 -1.70 -5.20 11.10
N LEU A 40 -1.77 -6.25 10.27
CA LEU A 40 -2.40 -6.14 8.95
C LEU A 40 -3.90 -5.89 9.05
N GLU A 41 -4.62 -6.61 9.94
CA GLU A 41 -6.06 -6.42 10.15
C GLU A 41 -6.37 -4.97 10.58
N TRP A 42 -5.62 -4.42 11.52
CA TRP A 42 -5.76 -3.03 11.94
C TRP A 42 -5.38 -2.03 10.84
N SER A 43 -4.29 -2.30 10.12
CA SER A 43 -3.89 -1.46 8.99
C SER A 43 -4.98 -1.40 7.92
N VAL A 44 -5.53 -2.56 7.53
CA VAL A 44 -6.62 -2.64 6.53
C VAL A 44 -7.87 -1.93 7.04
N GLY A 45 -8.27 -2.16 8.30
CA GLY A 45 -9.40 -1.46 8.91
C GLY A 45 -9.23 0.06 8.87
N THR A 46 -8.02 0.54 9.18
CA THR A 46 -7.67 1.97 9.09
C THR A 46 -7.70 2.47 7.65
N GLY A 47 -7.19 1.67 6.70
CA GLY A 47 -7.24 2.01 5.27
C GLY A 47 -8.67 2.12 4.74
N VAL A 48 -9.55 1.20 5.14
CA VAL A 48 -10.98 1.26 4.81
C VAL A 48 -11.62 2.52 5.40
N ALA A 49 -11.36 2.81 6.68
CA ALA A 49 -11.88 4.01 7.34
C ALA A 49 -11.37 5.29 6.66
N ALA A 50 -10.08 5.35 6.33
CA ALA A 50 -9.48 6.49 5.62
C ALA A 50 -10.12 6.68 4.23
N GLY A 51 -10.30 5.61 3.46
CA GLY A 51 -10.98 5.65 2.16
C GLY A 51 -12.42 6.14 2.29
N ALA A 52 -13.17 5.63 3.28
CA ALA A 52 -14.54 6.07 3.54
C ALA A 52 -14.60 7.55 3.93
N LEU A 53 -13.71 8.02 4.81
CA LEU A 53 -13.60 9.44 5.19
C LEU A 53 -13.24 10.32 3.97
N MET A 54 -12.37 9.86 3.09
CA MET A 54 -12.05 10.57 1.84
C MET A 54 -13.28 10.69 0.95
N LEU A 55 -14.06 9.61 0.78
CA LEU A 55 -15.28 9.62 -0.02
C LEU A 55 -16.35 10.55 0.58
N LEU A 56 -16.57 10.46 1.88
CA LEU A 56 -17.49 11.37 2.60
C LEU A 56 -17.02 12.83 2.52
N GLY A 57 -15.71 13.06 2.52
CA GLY A 57 -15.09 14.37 2.41
C GLY A 57 -15.08 14.99 1.01
N THR A 58 -15.52 14.26 -0.02
CA THR A 58 -15.52 14.73 -1.42
C THR A 58 -16.18 16.10 -1.61
N PRO A 59 -17.38 16.41 -1.05
CA PRO A 59 -18.00 17.72 -1.24
C PRO A 59 -17.15 18.87 -0.72
N TRP A 60 -16.52 18.71 0.43
CA TRP A 60 -15.66 19.75 1.01
C TRP A 60 -14.35 19.91 0.22
N LEU A 61 -13.78 18.82 -0.26
CA LEU A 61 -12.62 18.88 -1.15
C LEU A 61 -12.95 19.67 -2.41
N LEU A 62 -14.03 19.31 -3.11
CA LEU A 62 -14.41 19.96 -4.35
C LEU A 62 -14.78 21.44 -4.14
N ALA A 63 -15.40 21.78 -3.00
CA ALA A 63 -15.69 23.16 -2.65
C ALA A 63 -14.42 24.01 -2.44
N ALA A 64 -13.35 23.41 -1.94
CA ALA A 64 -12.07 24.07 -1.70
C ALA A 64 -11.23 24.25 -2.98
N LEU A 65 -11.58 23.57 -4.08
CA LEU A 65 -10.85 23.66 -5.35
C LEU A 65 -11.45 24.74 -6.27
N PRO A 66 -10.59 25.41 -7.09
CA PRO A 66 -11.07 26.24 -8.18
C PRO A 66 -12.03 25.48 -9.11
N GLU A 67 -13.02 26.15 -9.66
CA GLU A 67 -14.04 25.51 -10.52
C GLU A 67 -13.44 24.76 -11.71
N SER A 68 -12.38 25.30 -12.31
CA SER A 68 -11.66 24.67 -13.43
C SER A 68 -10.97 23.35 -13.06
N ALA A 69 -10.62 23.15 -11.79
CA ALA A 69 -9.92 21.94 -11.33
C ALA A 69 -10.88 20.83 -10.88
N ARG A 70 -12.13 21.16 -10.54
CA ARG A 70 -13.11 20.19 -10.01
C ARG A 70 -13.37 18.98 -10.93
N PRO A 71 -13.57 19.15 -12.24
CA PRO A 71 -13.79 18.01 -13.15
C PRO A 71 -12.60 17.04 -13.20
N LEU A 72 -11.37 17.58 -13.11
CA LEU A 72 -10.15 16.78 -13.16
C LEU A 72 -9.87 16.07 -11.83
N ALA A 73 -10.26 16.69 -10.72
CA ALA A 73 -9.97 16.18 -9.38
C ALA A 73 -10.91 15.05 -8.95
N GLY A 74 -12.17 15.04 -9.40
CA GLY A 74 -13.20 14.11 -8.92
C GLY A 74 -12.86 12.65 -9.15
N GLY A 75 -12.50 12.28 -10.39
CA GLY A 75 -12.13 10.92 -10.74
C GLY A 75 -10.84 10.47 -10.05
N ALA A 76 -9.81 11.30 -10.07
CA ALA A 76 -8.55 11.03 -9.39
C ALA A 76 -8.72 10.84 -7.87
N TRP A 77 -9.56 11.66 -7.24
CA TRP A 77 -9.88 11.56 -5.83
C TRP A 77 -10.62 10.26 -5.48
N LEU A 78 -11.59 9.85 -6.32
CA LEU A 78 -12.30 8.59 -6.16
C LEU A 78 -11.33 7.42 -6.20
N ILE A 79 -10.45 7.37 -7.20
CA ILE A 79 -9.44 6.31 -7.32
C ILE A 79 -8.51 6.31 -6.12
N ALA A 80 -8.03 7.47 -5.68
CA ALA A 80 -7.18 7.62 -4.51
C ALA A 80 -7.87 7.13 -3.22
N ALA A 81 -9.15 7.41 -3.04
CA ALA A 81 -9.93 6.94 -1.89
C ALA A 81 -10.12 5.41 -1.91
N LEU A 82 -10.49 4.86 -3.08
CA LEU A 82 -10.67 3.42 -3.24
C LEU A 82 -9.35 2.63 -3.14
N SER A 83 -8.21 3.26 -3.38
CA SER A 83 -6.89 2.64 -3.24
C SER A 83 -6.43 2.49 -1.78
N GLN A 84 -7.05 3.16 -0.79
CA GLN A 84 -6.57 3.17 0.59
C GLN A 84 -6.51 1.78 1.27
N PRO A 85 -7.49 0.86 1.11
CA PRO A 85 -7.37 -0.48 1.67
C PRO A 85 -6.19 -1.27 1.09
N PHE A 86 -5.92 -1.13 -0.21
CA PHE A 86 -4.77 -1.76 -0.87
C PHE A 86 -3.46 -1.15 -0.42
N ASN A 87 -3.44 0.17 -0.21
CA ASN A 87 -2.31 0.89 0.33
C ASN A 87 -1.98 0.39 1.75
N ALA A 88 -3.00 0.17 2.57
CA ALA A 88 -2.85 -0.41 3.91
C ALA A 88 -2.23 -1.81 3.89
N VAL A 89 -2.66 -2.67 2.94
CA VAL A 89 -2.04 -3.99 2.74
C VAL A 89 -0.57 -3.85 2.38
N SER A 90 -0.23 -2.92 1.49
CA SER A 90 1.15 -2.69 1.06
C SER A 90 2.04 -2.26 2.23
N PHE A 91 1.64 -1.27 3.02
CA PHE A 91 2.38 -0.83 4.21
C PHE A 91 2.48 -1.92 5.28
N GLY A 92 1.36 -2.62 5.55
CA GLY A 92 1.34 -3.69 6.54
C GLY A 92 2.29 -4.85 6.19
N THR A 93 2.33 -5.25 4.91
CA THR A 93 3.25 -6.31 4.45
C THR A 93 4.71 -5.85 4.42
N ASP A 94 4.98 -4.60 4.09
CA ASP A 94 6.33 -4.04 4.14
C ASP A 94 6.90 -4.13 5.56
N GLY A 95 6.14 -3.76 6.57
CA GLY A 95 6.55 -3.88 7.97
C GLY A 95 6.94 -5.31 8.36
N VAL A 96 6.21 -6.32 7.84
CA VAL A 96 6.56 -7.73 8.06
C VAL A 96 7.91 -8.08 7.42
N HIS A 97 8.15 -7.67 6.17
CA HIS A 97 9.41 -7.95 5.46
C HIS A 97 10.59 -7.21 6.08
N TRP A 98 10.39 -5.96 6.52
CA TRP A 98 11.41 -5.23 7.27
C TRP A 98 11.74 -5.92 8.60
N GLY A 99 10.73 -6.33 9.37
CA GLY A 99 10.90 -6.99 10.65
C GLY A 99 11.57 -8.36 10.57
N THR A 100 11.35 -9.08 9.47
CA THR A 100 11.95 -10.41 9.24
C THR A 100 13.28 -10.36 8.50
N GLY A 101 13.74 -9.19 8.04
CA GLY A 101 14.97 -9.04 7.28
C GLY A 101 14.87 -9.57 5.83
N ASP A 102 13.66 -9.74 5.27
CA ASP A 102 13.46 -10.25 3.90
C ASP A 102 13.67 -9.13 2.85
N TYR A 103 14.73 -8.38 3.00
CA TYR A 103 15.05 -7.19 2.19
C TYR A 103 15.24 -7.49 0.71
N ARG A 104 15.76 -8.69 0.38
CA ARG A 104 15.97 -9.08 -1.04
C ARG A 104 14.64 -9.21 -1.77
N PHE A 105 13.66 -9.83 -1.12
CA PHE A 105 12.31 -9.93 -1.67
C PHE A 105 11.68 -8.56 -1.81
N LEU A 106 11.69 -7.76 -0.75
CA LEU A 106 11.09 -6.43 -0.74
C LEU A 106 11.68 -5.54 -1.84
N ARG A 107 13.02 -5.51 -1.97
CA ARG A 107 13.69 -4.79 -3.05
C ARG A 107 13.21 -5.25 -4.43
N ASN A 108 13.16 -6.56 -4.67
CA ASN A 108 12.78 -7.10 -5.97
C ASN A 108 11.29 -6.83 -6.29
N ALA A 109 10.41 -6.94 -5.30
CA ALA A 109 8.99 -6.59 -5.43
C ALA A 109 8.83 -5.09 -5.74
N MET A 110 9.58 -4.22 -5.07
CA MET A 110 9.58 -2.78 -5.34
C MET A 110 10.11 -2.46 -6.74
N LEU A 111 11.22 -3.06 -7.16
CA LEU A 111 11.78 -2.84 -8.49
C LEU A 111 10.81 -3.29 -9.59
N LEU A 112 10.20 -4.46 -9.42
CA LEU A 112 9.24 -4.99 -10.40
C LEU A 112 7.98 -4.12 -10.47
N SER A 113 7.37 -3.80 -9.34
CA SER A 113 6.15 -2.98 -9.31
C SER A 113 6.40 -1.56 -9.83
N THR A 114 7.52 -0.94 -9.44
CA THR A 114 7.89 0.41 -9.90
C THR A 114 8.25 0.40 -11.39
N GLY A 115 9.02 -0.59 -11.85
CA GLY A 115 9.35 -0.74 -13.28
C GLY A 115 8.10 -0.91 -14.14
N THR A 116 7.16 -1.77 -13.69
CA THR A 116 5.87 -1.95 -14.38
C THR A 116 5.06 -0.66 -14.44
N ALA A 117 4.91 0.03 -13.30
CA ALA A 117 4.17 1.29 -13.24
C ALA A 117 4.82 2.37 -14.13
N SER A 118 6.15 2.51 -14.07
CA SER A 118 6.88 3.46 -14.91
C SER A 118 6.70 3.17 -16.40
N ALA A 119 6.84 1.90 -16.81
CA ALA A 119 6.65 1.50 -18.19
C ALA A 119 5.24 1.81 -18.70
N LEU A 120 4.20 1.57 -17.85
CA LEU A 120 2.83 1.90 -18.19
C LEU A 120 2.60 3.41 -18.33
N LEU A 121 3.17 4.21 -17.41
CA LEU A 121 3.06 5.68 -17.52
C LEU A 121 3.73 6.20 -18.78
N PHE A 122 4.91 5.71 -19.13
CA PHE A 122 5.57 6.06 -20.39
C PHE A 122 4.76 5.64 -21.62
N ALA A 123 4.17 4.44 -21.61
CA ALA A 123 3.33 3.98 -22.72
C ALA A 123 2.06 4.83 -22.88
N LEU A 124 1.42 5.23 -21.77
CA LEU A 124 0.26 6.11 -21.77
C LEU A 124 0.62 7.50 -22.30
N ASP A 125 1.77 8.03 -21.89
CA ASP A 125 2.25 9.34 -22.33
C ASP A 125 2.58 9.33 -23.81
N ALA A 126 3.34 8.35 -24.28
CA ALA A 126 3.67 8.19 -25.70
C ALA A 126 2.43 8.00 -26.58
N GLY A 127 1.35 7.39 -26.03
CA GLY A 127 0.06 7.23 -26.71
C GLY A 127 -0.88 8.44 -26.63
N GLY A 128 -0.46 9.54 -25.99
CA GLY A 128 -1.28 10.74 -25.78
C GLY A 128 -2.49 10.51 -24.87
N ARG A 129 -2.43 9.50 -23.99
CA ARG A 129 -3.52 9.10 -23.07
C ARG A 129 -3.24 9.45 -21.61
N SER A 130 -2.24 10.28 -21.36
CA SER A 130 -1.90 10.74 -20.01
C SER A 130 -3.00 11.65 -19.46
N SER A 131 -3.54 11.27 -18.32
CA SER A 131 -4.51 12.06 -17.56
C SER A 131 -4.24 11.89 -16.07
N LEU A 132 -4.79 12.77 -15.24
CA LEU A 132 -4.68 12.64 -13.79
C LEU A 132 -5.26 11.31 -13.29
N GLU A 133 -6.37 10.86 -13.88
CA GLU A 133 -6.99 9.58 -13.56
C GLU A 133 -6.10 8.40 -13.95
N SER A 134 -5.50 8.43 -15.14
CA SER A 134 -4.60 7.35 -15.58
C SER A 134 -3.37 7.22 -14.67
N VAL A 135 -2.82 8.32 -14.18
CA VAL A 135 -1.73 8.32 -13.19
C VAL A 135 -2.19 7.64 -11.91
N TRP A 136 -3.38 7.95 -11.40
CA TRP A 136 -3.90 7.32 -10.19
C TRP A 136 -4.26 5.84 -10.37
N ILE A 137 -4.75 5.44 -11.54
CA ILE A 137 -4.97 4.02 -11.88
C ILE A 137 -3.65 3.25 -11.85
N VAL A 138 -2.61 3.78 -12.49
CA VAL A 138 -1.28 3.15 -12.51
C VAL A 138 -0.66 3.13 -11.10
N THR A 139 -0.85 4.19 -10.31
CA THR A 139 -0.43 4.23 -8.90
C THR A 139 -1.13 3.15 -8.08
N THR A 140 -2.43 2.98 -8.28
CA THR A 140 -3.20 1.90 -7.61
C THR A 140 -2.70 0.52 -8.03
N LEU A 141 -2.43 0.30 -9.30
CA LEU A 141 -1.84 -0.94 -9.79
C LEU A 141 -0.47 -1.21 -9.13
N TRP A 142 0.38 -0.19 -9.04
CA TRP A 142 1.66 -0.28 -8.34
C TRP A 142 1.50 -0.72 -6.88
N ILE A 143 0.55 -0.12 -6.15
CA ILE A 143 0.21 -0.46 -4.77
C ILE A 143 -0.27 -1.92 -4.66
N VAL A 144 -1.17 -2.34 -5.56
CA VAL A 144 -1.74 -3.70 -5.58
C VAL A 144 -0.67 -4.75 -5.90
N LEU A 145 0.19 -4.50 -6.87
CA LEU A 145 1.30 -5.41 -7.20
C LEU A 145 2.26 -5.59 -6.02
N ARG A 146 2.64 -4.49 -5.36
CA ARG A 146 3.54 -4.50 -4.22
C ARG A 146 2.90 -5.22 -3.02
N GLY A 147 1.70 -4.82 -2.61
CA GLY A 147 1.00 -5.41 -1.48
C GLY A 147 0.61 -6.87 -1.74
N GLY A 148 0.14 -7.19 -2.96
CA GLY A 148 -0.19 -8.54 -3.36
C GLY A 148 1.01 -9.48 -3.33
N ALA A 149 2.16 -9.05 -3.87
CA ALA A 149 3.40 -9.80 -3.76
C ALA A 149 3.80 -10.04 -2.29
N GLY A 150 3.68 -9.02 -1.43
CA GLY A 150 3.93 -9.12 0.00
C GLY A 150 3.03 -10.13 0.70
N VAL A 151 1.72 -10.09 0.45
CA VAL A 151 0.77 -11.06 0.99
C VAL A 151 1.12 -12.48 0.56
N LEU A 152 1.33 -12.72 -0.73
CA LEU A 152 1.67 -14.04 -1.28
C LEU A 152 2.97 -14.59 -0.69
N ARG A 153 3.92 -13.72 -0.38
CA ARG A 153 5.19 -14.11 0.24
C ARG A 153 5.01 -14.56 1.69
N ILE A 154 4.12 -13.92 2.44
CA ILE A 154 3.95 -14.16 3.88
C ILE A 154 3.02 -15.34 4.14
N TRP A 155 1.82 -15.36 3.55
CA TRP A 155 0.77 -16.30 3.95
C TRP A 155 0.71 -17.62 3.17
N PRO A 156 0.72 -17.67 1.84
CA PRO A 156 1.00 -18.95 1.16
C PRO A 156 2.44 -19.38 1.34
N GLY A 157 3.34 -18.43 1.64
CA GLY A 157 4.74 -18.72 1.89
C GLY A 157 5.49 -19.10 0.63
N ILE A 158 5.29 -18.35 -0.46
CA ILE A 158 6.00 -18.60 -1.73
C ILE A 158 7.51 -18.46 -1.55
N GLY A 159 8.24 -19.48 -1.95
CA GLY A 159 9.69 -19.54 -1.85
C GLY A 159 10.17 -19.73 -0.40
N ARG A 160 11.23 -19.04 -0.02
CA ARG A 160 11.77 -19.03 1.35
C ARG A 160 11.03 -18.00 2.20
N ALA A 161 9.78 -18.29 2.56
CA ALA A 161 8.96 -17.39 3.35
C ALA A 161 9.60 -17.12 4.74
N PRO A 162 9.65 -15.85 5.16
CA PRO A 162 10.43 -15.45 6.35
C PRO A 162 9.86 -15.99 7.68
N LEU A 163 8.56 -16.27 7.75
CA LEU A 163 7.87 -16.75 8.95
C LEU A 163 7.42 -18.21 8.80
N ARG A 164 8.04 -18.98 7.90
CA ARG A 164 7.75 -20.41 7.73
C ARG A 164 8.41 -21.20 8.86
N ASN A 165 7.68 -22.16 9.44
CA ASN A 165 8.24 -23.14 10.39
C ASN A 165 9.18 -24.09 9.69
#